data_45521c7dac73fe0c6c490ed571fce40f
#
_entry.id   45521c7dac73fe0c6c490ed571fce40f
#
_cell.length_a   1.000
_cell.length_b   1.000
_cell.length_c   1.000
_cell.angle_alpha   90.00
_cell.angle_beta   90.00
_cell.angle_gamma   90.00
#
_symmetry.space_group_name_H-M   'P 1'
#
loop_
_entity.id
_entity.type
_entity.pdbx_description
1 polymer ?
#
loop_
_entity_poly.entity_id
_entity_poly.type
_entity_poly.pdbx_seq_one_letter_code
_entity_poly.pdbx_strand_id
1 'polypeptide(L)'
;MKIFVLLLSLLSLQAFPQVFRYDIDKIPANLKKNANAVIRESVLKVDIRSENEMVYFIKTAITLLNRTAISEYPFIVYYDKSSIVKNIMIHLYDKNGKQVGKVPASEIHDQSAVDGFSLFTDNRYKWYTPSYNDLPYTMEYDYEIRCKNTLLIPSFIPVEEPGLSVEQSRYELTAVKEFPIRYRAYNSTGKRSDSADAKRNYVTWSISNIPSFSISNYELPEEYIQPKVRIAPVSFVYEGYKGNFTTWQEYGVWTYKNLLEGRDKLPEETATLMQKLTAQVNSKEEKVKIIYNYVQKKTRYVSIQKGIGGLRPMTATEVDQLGYGDCKALSNYTMALLKSVNIPSFYTEIYGDRSGRDFAEDFPSLQGNHIILAVPLEKDTMWLECTNDKSPAGYLGTFTDNRKALLCYANGAKIVRTKVYHKEANIKNTLVNCSLDTFGNLTGLVNRTFEGIFFNEQLGMESLSEQKKKENILGDFTCNQPLIVYYSINVSKEKIPRVEEKINFKSTSFAGLKKDLMIVPLSLIGPTMEAPDNVVKETDPFYIRHGFTKKISYEILVPKNYTLENIPTPVSTILKTGMIQQNYKFADGKLMVDFTLMLNEGVFPAAEYKDLILLYKSLEQFKRIKLIFQKVVKSGN
;
A
#
# COMPACT_ATOMS: atom_id res chain seq x y z
N MET A 1 -95.69 -1.82 -8.22
CA MET A 1 -94.63 -0.95 -8.77
C MET A 1 -93.56 -0.77 -7.74
N LYS A 2 -92.48 -1.56 -7.85
CA LYS A 2 -91.31 -1.53 -6.89
C LYS A 2 -90.17 -0.78 -7.58
N ILE A 3 -89.84 0.37 -7.01
CA ILE A 3 -88.69 1.19 -7.45
C ILE A 3 -87.43 0.62 -6.86
N PHE A 4 -86.47 0.16 -7.69
CA PHE A 4 -85.17 -0.22 -7.34
C PHE A 4 -84.23 1.00 -7.37
N VAL A 5 -83.75 1.45 -6.23
CA VAL A 5 -82.73 2.49 -6.12
C VAL A 5 -81.33 1.82 -6.15
N LEU A 6 -80.56 2.09 -7.22
CA LEU A 6 -79.21 1.63 -7.41
C LEU A 6 -78.26 2.63 -6.71
N LEU A 7 -77.66 2.24 -5.58
CA LEU A 7 -76.59 2.99 -4.93
C LEU A 7 -75.28 2.72 -5.67
N LEU A 8 -74.77 3.64 -6.43
CA LEU A 8 -73.40 3.66 -6.96
C LEU A 8 -72.45 4.07 -5.82
N SER A 9 -71.71 3.13 -5.25
CA SER A 9 -70.59 3.43 -4.37
C SER A 9 -69.36 3.80 -5.18
N LEU A 10 -69.00 5.08 -5.20
CA LEU A 10 -67.71 5.57 -5.68
C LEU A 10 -66.61 5.10 -4.68
N LEU A 11 -65.90 4.05 -5.05
CA LEU A 11 -64.61 3.72 -4.41
C LEU A 11 -63.58 4.73 -4.91
N SER A 12 -63.27 5.73 -4.09
CA SER A 12 -62.12 6.58 -4.27
C SER A 12 -60.86 5.73 -4.01
N LEU A 13 -60.16 5.30 -5.07
CA LEU A 13 -58.79 4.81 -4.97
C LEU A 13 -57.92 5.96 -4.44
N GLN A 14 -57.66 5.96 -3.14
CA GLN A 14 -56.58 6.76 -2.61
C GLN A 14 -55.26 6.15 -3.14
N ALA A 15 -54.72 6.78 -4.17
CA ALA A 15 -53.35 6.51 -4.59
C ALA A 15 -52.42 6.96 -3.46
N PHE A 16 -51.98 6.01 -2.62
CA PHE A 16 -50.86 6.27 -1.71
C PHE A 16 -49.67 6.68 -2.57
N PRO A 17 -49.00 7.80 -2.27
CA PRO A 17 -47.81 8.17 -3.00
C PRO A 17 -46.80 7.01 -2.87
N GLN A 18 -46.42 6.47 -4.02
CA GLN A 18 -45.42 5.43 -4.09
C GLN A 18 -44.09 6.03 -3.60
N VAL A 19 -43.69 5.72 -2.36
CA VAL A 19 -42.42 6.18 -1.80
C VAL A 19 -41.31 5.40 -2.49
N PHE A 20 -40.64 6.03 -3.45
CA PHE A 20 -39.48 5.43 -4.11
C PHE A 20 -38.32 5.32 -3.13
N ARG A 21 -37.84 4.09 -2.91
CA ARG A 21 -36.88 3.75 -1.87
C ARG A 21 -35.52 4.43 -2.03
N TYR A 22 -35.10 4.68 -3.27
CA TYR A 22 -33.75 5.17 -3.60
C TYR A 22 -33.75 6.54 -4.29
N ASP A 23 -34.72 7.36 -4.00
CA ASP A 23 -34.75 8.75 -4.43
C ASP A 23 -33.50 9.50 -3.94
N ILE A 24 -32.77 10.11 -4.88
CA ILE A 24 -31.46 10.76 -4.64
C ILE A 24 -31.60 12.05 -3.83
N ASP A 25 -32.73 12.74 -3.95
CA ASP A 25 -32.97 13.97 -3.19
C ASP A 25 -33.08 13.69 -1.69
N LYS A 26 -33.36 12.45 -1.31
CA LYS A 26 -33.39 12.00 0.10
C LYS A 26 -32.03 11.69 0.69
N ILE A 27 -30.95 11.67 -0.10
CA ILE A 27 -29.61 11.49 0.44
C ILE A 27 -29.21 12.74 1.24
N PRO A 28 -28.81 12.60 2.52
CA PRO A 28 -28.29 13.71 3.32
C PRO A 28 -27.16 14.46 2.61
N ALA A 29 -27.16 15.79 2.68
CA ALA A 29 -26.20 16.63 1.96
C ALA A 29 -24.73 16.34 2.36
N ASN A 30 -24.49 16.03 3.63
CA ASN A 30 -23.16 15.65 4.12
C ASN A 30 -22.62 14.35 3.52
N LEU A 31 -23.50 13.41 3.11
CA LEU A 31 -23.11 12.16 2.46
C LEU A 31 -22.82 12.32 0.97
N LYS A 32 -23.34 13.38 0.34
CA LYS A 32 -23.02 13.72 -1.06
C LYS A 32 -21.72 14.52 -1.19
N LYS A 33 -21.29 15.16 -0.11
CA LYS A 33 -20.09 16.00 -0.10
C LYS A 33 -18.84 15.15 -0.27
N ASN A 34 -18.03 15.42 -1.30
CA ASN A 34 -16.78 14.72 -1.61
C ASN A 34 -16.94 13.21 -1.85
N ALA A 35 -18.17 12.74 -2.12
CA ALA A 35 -18.44 11.33 -2.42
C ALA A 35 -18.56 11.10 -3.93
N ASN A 36 -17.99 9.99 -4.41
CA ASN A 36 -18.23 9.44 -5.73
C ASN A 36 -19.48 8.57 -5.73
N ALA A 37 -19.73 7.87 -4.61
CA ALA A 37 -20.91 7.03 -4.41
C ALA A 37 -21.40 7.05 -2.96
N VAL A 38 -22.65 6.64 -2.76
CA VAL A 38 -23.32 6.54 -1.46
C VAL A 38 -23.91 5.16 -1.28
N ILE A 39 -23.47 4.40 -0.28
CA ILE A 39 -24.16 3.19 0.18
C ILE A 39 -25.44 3.62 0.89
N ARG A 40 -26.60 3.36 0.27
CA ARG A 40 -27.92 3.66 0.84
C ARG A 40 -28.28 2.67 1.93
N GLU A 41 -27.99 1.41 1.71
CA GLU A 41 -28.17 0.31 2.63
C GLU A 41 -27.13 -0.77 2.32
N SER A 42 -26.44 -1.26 3.34
CA SER A 42 -25.62 -2.47 3.27
C SER A 42 -25.98 -3.40 4.41
N VAL A 43 -26.25 -4.67 4.10
CA VAL A 43 -26.55 -5.71 5.10
C VAL A 43 -25.70 -6.92 4.79
N LEU A 44 -24.88 -7.31 5.76
CA LEU A 44 -24.13 -8.57 5.75
C LEU A 44 -24.69 -9.47 6.86
N LYS A 45 -25.29 -10.59 6.47
CA LYS A 45 -25.77 -11.63 7.41
C LYS A 45 -24.85 -12.83 7.34
N VAL A 46 -24.31 -13.25 8.46
CA VAL A 46 -23.46 -14.43 8.59
C VAL A 46 -24.16 -15.46 9.46
N ASP A 47 -24.35 -16.66 8.95
CA ASP A 47 -24.97 -17.79 9.63
C ASP A 47 -23.96 -18.94 9.75
N ILE A 48 -23.40 -19.13 10.94
CA ILE A 48 -22.47 -20.22 11.24
C ILE A 48 -23.29 -21.39 11.77
N ARG A 49 -23.40 -22.45 10.96
CA ARG A 49 -24.26 -23.61 11.21
C ARG A 49 -23.53 -24.74 11.90
N SER A 50 -22.20 -24.83 11.68
CA SER A 50 -21.34 -25.83 12.30
C SER A 50 -19.88 -25.41 12.19
N GLU A 51 -18.94 -26.21 12.68
CA GLU A 51 -17.48 -25.95 12.51
C GLU A 51 -17.01 -25.88 11.05
N ASN A 52 -17.75 -26.48 10.12
CA ASN A 52 -17.39 -26.57 8.70
C ASN A 52 -18.49 -26.08 7.75
N GLU A 53 -19.46 -25.32 8.25
CA GLU A 53 -20.51 -24.74 7.43
C GLU A 53 -20.84 -23.31 7.87
N MET A 54 -20.55 -22.37 7.02
CA MET A 54 -20.91 -20.97 7.15
C MET A 54 -21.61 -20.49 5.87
N VAL A 55 -22.72 -19.80 6.05
CA VAL A 55 -23.43 -19.14 4.94
C VAL A 55 -23.52 -17.67 5.24
N TYR A 56 -23.21 -16.83 4.26
CA TYR A 56 -23.43 -15.41 4.41
C TYR A 56 -24.16 -14.82 3.21
N PHE A 57 -25.03 -13.89 3.51
CA PHE A 57 -25.87 -13.18 2.58
C PHE A 57 -25.49 -11.71 2.61
N ILE A 58 -25.24 -11.15 1.45
CA ILE A 58 -24.92 -9.75 1.26
C ILE A 58 -26.05 -9.09 0.48
N LYS A 59 -26.51 -7.95 0.96
CA LYS A 59 -27.38 -7.03 0.22
C LYS A 59 -26.79 -5.64 0.30
N THR A 60 -26.59 -4.99 -0.85
CA THR A 60 -26.08 -3.62 -0.93
C THR A 60 -26.86 -2.82 -1.96
N ALA A 61 -27.28 -1.62 -1.60
CA ALA A 61 -27.77 -0.61 -2.51
C ALA A 61 -26.79 0.55 -2.52
N ILE A 62 -26.19 0.82 -3.67
CA ILE A 62 -25.20 1.87 -3.87
C ILE A 62 -25.68 2.86 -4.96
N THR A 63 -25.74 4.14 -4.61
CA THR A 63 -26.02 5.22 -5.56
C THR A 63 -24.69 5.75 -6.12
N LEU A 64 -24.48 5.60 -7.42
CA LEU A 64 -23.34 6.14 -8.15
C LEU A 64 -23.63 7.57 -8.56
N LEU A 65 -22.82 8.51 -8.05
CA LEU A 65 -23.08 9.95 -8.22
C LEU A 65 -22.44 10.53 -9.49
N ASN A 66 -21.34 9.94 -9.95
CA ASN A 66 -20.54 10.41 -11.08
C ASN A 66 -19.89 9.25 -11.86
N ARG A 67 -19.21 9.58 -12.96
CA ARG A 67 -18.57 8.57 -13.83
C ARG A 67 -17.43 7.82 -13.16
N THR A 68 -16.70 8.45 -12.28
CA THR A 68 -15.63 7.81 -11.51
C THR A 68 -16.17 6.62 -10.71
N ALA A 69 -17.36 6.79 -10.10
CA ALA A 69 -18.00 5.74 -9.33
C ALA A 69 -18.32 4.46 -10.14
N ILE A 70 -18.60 4.58 -11.45
CA ILE A 70 -18.89 3.41 -12.30
C ILE A 70 -17.68 2.45 -12.38
N SER A 71 -16.48 3.00 -12.48
CA SER A 71 -15.24 2.21 -12.53
C SER A 71 -14.74 1.77 -11.16
N GLU A 72 -14.99 2.58 -10.12
CA GLU A 72 -14.52 2.31 -8.77
C GLU A 72 -15.40 1.31 -8.01
N TYR A 73 -16.72 1.30 -8.25
CA TYR A 73 -17.68 0.48 -7.50
C TYR A 73 -18.54 -0.43 -8.38
N PRO A 74 -17.95 -1.29 -9.24
CA PRO A 74 -18.69 -2.31 -9.96
C PRO A 74 -19.20 -3.38 -8.99
N PHE A 75 -20.19 -4.19 -9.41
CA PHE A 75 -20.50 -5.40 -8.69
C PHE A 75 -19.35 -6.40 -8.87
N ILE A 76 -18.73 -6.85 -7.78
CA ILE A 76 -17.70 -7.90 -7.77
C ILE A 76 -17.92 -8.81 -6.57
N VAL A 77 -17.84 -10.12 -6.79
CA VAL A 77 -17.84 -11.13 -5.73
C VAL A 77 -16.76 -12.17 -5.99
N TYR A 78 -15.83 -12.33 -5.04
CA TYR A 78 -14.77 -13.32 -5.09
C TYR A 78 -15.23 -14.64 -4.46
N TYR A 79 -14.75 -15.74 -5.00
CA TYR A 79 -15.00 -17.09 -4.51
C TYR A 79 -13.89 -18.04 -4.94
N ASP A 80 -13.85 -19.23 -4.34
CA ASP A 80 -12.89 -20.29 -4.62
C ASP A 80 -13.58 -21.69 -4.62
N LYS A 81 -12.81 -22.77 -4.56
CA LYS A 81 -13.35 -24.14 -4.50
C LYS A 81 -14.04 -24.47 -3.17
N SER A 82 -13.69 -23.75 -2.09
CA SER A 82 -14.27 -23.94 -0.76
C SER A 82 -15.53 -23.10 -0.55
N SER A 83 -15.81 -22.18 -1.47
CA SER A 83 -16.94 -21.25 -1.42
C SER A 83 -17.74 -21.25 -2.71
N ILE A 84 -19.06 -21.18 -2.62
CA ILE A 84 -19.99 -21.19 -3.76
C ILE A 84 -20.89 -19.97 -3.68
N VAL A 85 -20.86 -19.15 -4.74
CA VAL A 85 -21.78 -18.01 -4.90
C VAL A 85 -23.09 -18.47 -5.52
N LYS A 86 -24.21 -18.04 -4.92
CA LYS A 86 -25.57 -18.37 -5.36
C LYS A 86 -26.46 -17.13 -5.38
N ASN A 87 -27.57 -17.25 -6.14
CA ASN A 87 -28.70 -16.32 -6.08
C ASN A 87 -28.33 -14.86 -6.29
N ILE A 88 -27.45 -14.56 -7.25
CA ILE A 88 -27.10 -13.18 -7.56
C ILE A 88 -28.31 -12.49 -8.22
N MET A 89 -28.74 -11.40 -7.63
CA MET A 89 -29.75 -10.50 -8.20
C MET A 89 -29.20 -9.09 -8.22
N ILE A 90 -29.40 -8.38 -9.35
CA ILE A 90 -28.97 -6.98 -9.52
C ILE A 90 -30.11 -6.21 -10.14
N HIS A 91 -30.51 -5.11 -9.50
CA HIS A 91 -31.54 -4.19 -9.92
C HIS A 91 -30.96 -2.78 -10.08
N LEU A 92 -31.43 -2.07 -11.11
CA LEU A 92 -31.04 -0.69 -11.38
C LEU A 92 -32.23 0.24 -11.17
N TYR A 93 -31.99 1.39 -10.53
CA TYR A 93 -33.00 2.40 -10.22
C TYR A 93 -32.51 3.76 -10.71
N ASP A 94 -33.40 4.53 -11.33
CA ASP A 94 -33.11 5.88 -11.76
C ASP A 94 -32.94 6.86 -10.57
N LYS A 95 -32.65 8.12 -10.88
CA LYS A 95 -32.49 9.18 -9.86
C LYS A 95 -33.71 9.39 -8.96
N ASN A 96 -34.91 9.07 -9.43
CA ASN A 96 -36.13 9.18 -8.67
C ASN A 96 -36.46 7.93 -7.84
N GLY A 97 -35.60 6.89 -7.91
CA GLY A 97 -35.81 5.61 -7.23
C GLY A 97 -36.77 4.66 -7.93
N LYS A 98 -37.10 4.91 -9.20
CA LYS A 98 -37.89 3.99 -10.01
C LYS A 98 -36.99 2.90 -10.59
N GLN A 99 -37.39 1.64 -10.46
CA GLN A 99 -36.67 0.54 -11.07
C GLN A 99 -36.70 0.65 -12.59
N VAL A 100 -35.53 0.69 -13.22
CA VAL A 100 -35.33 0.81 -14.67
C VAL A 100 -34.74 -0.43 -15.31
N GLY A 101 -34.19 -1.35 -14.50
CA GLY A 101 -33.60 -2.58 -15.02
C GLY A 101 -33.47 -3.68 -13.96
N LYS A 102 -33.38 -4.91 -14.49
CA LYS A 102 -32.92 -6.11 -13.78
C LYS A 102 -31.85 -6.76 -14.64
N VAL A 103 -30.68 -7.00 -14.07
CA VAL A 103 -29.56 -7.58 -14.83
C VAL A 103 -29.79 -9.09 -15.00
N PRO A 104 -29.81 -9.60 -16.23
CA PRO A 104 -29.91 -11.04 -16.46
C PRO A 104 -28.62 -11.75 -16.07
N ALA A 105 -28.71 -13.01 -15.64
CA ALA A 105 -27.55 -13.80 -15.23
C ALA A 105 -26.47 -13.93 -16.33
N SER A 106 -26.85 -13.83 -17.61
CA SER A 106 -25.94 -13.88 -18.76
C SER A 106 -25.02 -12.65 -18.88
N GLU A 107 -25.36 -11.53 -18.24
CA GLU A 107 -24.50 -10.33 -18.20
C GLU A 107 -23.54 -10.32 -17.00
N ILE A 108 -23.66 -11.28 -16.09
CA ILE A 108 -22.74 -11.44 -14.96
C ILE A 108 -21.58 -12.29 -15.43
N HIS A 109 -20.43 -11.67 -15.60
CA HIS A 109 -19.22 -12.34 -16.05
C HIS A 109 -18.60 -13.16 -14.92
N ASP A 110 -17.92 -14.25 -15.28
CA ASP A 110 -17.22 -15.16 -14.34
C ASP A 110 -15.83 -15.48 -14.89
N GLN A 111 -14.79 -15.09 -14.16
CA GLN A 111 -13.42 -15.30 -14.62
C GLN A 111 -12.47 -15.63 -13.48
N SER A 112 -11.30 -16.17 -13.82
CA SER A 112 -10.22 -16.41 -12.88
C SER A 112 -9.69 -15.09 -12.34
N ALA A 113 -9.47 -15.01 -11.04
CA ALA A 113 -8.85 -13.86 -10.40
C ALA A 113 -7.33 -13.92 -10.63
N VAL A 114 -6.90 -13.49 -11.83
CA VAL A 114 -5.48 -13.40 -12.18
C VAL A 114 -4.97 -12.06 -11.66
N ASP A 115 -4.12 -12.10 -10.64
CA ASP A 115 -3.51 -10.93 -10.00
C ASP A 115 -2.21 -10.45 -10.68
N GLY A 116 -1.85 -11.05 -11.83
CA GLY A 116 -0.59 -10.77 -12.53
C GLY A 116 0.65 -11.40 -11.89
N PHE A 117 0.52 -11.99 -10.70
CA PHE A 117 1.61 -12.61 -9.94
C PHE A 117 1.40 -14.11 -9.72
N SER A 118 0.14 -14.57 -9.61
CA SER A 118 -0.19 -15.97 -9.36
C SER A 118 -0.29 -16.77 -10.67
N LEU A 119 0.56 -17.77 -10.85
CA LEU A 119 0.44 -18.73 -11.97
C LEU A 119 -0.68 -19.75 -11.73
N PHE A 120 -0.97 -20.06 -10.46
CA PHE A 120 -1.97 -21.04 -10.06
C PHE A 120 -2.82 -20.50 -8.94
N THR A 121 -4.07 -20.15 -9.22
CA THR A 121 -5.04 -19.75 -8.23
C THR A 121 -6.36 -20.48 -8.45
N ASP A 122 -7.02 -20.85 -7.34
CA ASP A 122 -8.40 -21.33 -7.37
C ASP A 122 -9.40 -20.18 -7.28
N ASN A 123 -8.90 -18.95 -7.03
CA ASN A 123 -9.72 -17.78 -6.87
C ASN A 123 -10.36 -17.38 -8.20
N ARG A 124 -11.63 -17.12 -8.13
CA ARG A 124 -12.46 -16.61 -9.23
C ARG A 124 -13.25 -15.41 -8.75
N TYR A 125 -13.76 -14.64 -9.67
CA TYR A 125 -14.74 -13.61 -9.35
C TYR A 125 -15.83 -13.49 -10.41
N LYS A 126 -17.02 -13.14 -9.92
CA LYS A 126 -18.13 -12.73 -10.77
C LYS A 126 -18.24 -11.21 -10.70
N TRP A 127 -18.48 -10.59 -11.85
CA TRP A 127 -18.54 -9.14 -11.92
C TRP A 127 -19.57 -8.64 -12.93
N TYR A 128 -20.04 -7.43 -12.69
CA TYR A 128 -20.90 -6.69 -13.59
C TYR A 128 -20.61 -5.20 -13.45
N THR A 129 -20.47 -4.51 -14.58
CA THR A 129 -20.37 -3.05 -14.63
C THR A 129 -21.59 -2.52 -15.37
N PRO A 130 -22.40 -1.68 -14.75
CA PRO A 130 -23.58 -1.13 -15.39
C PRO A 130 -23.24 -0.32 -16.63
N SER A 131 -23.99 -0.54 -17.72
CA SER A 131 -23.93 0.25 -18.94
C SER A 131 -24.92 1.44 -18.94
N TYR A 132 -25.60 1.68 -17.83
CA TYR A 132 -26.56 2.77 -17.68
C TYR A 132 -25.84 4.13 -17.59
N ASN A 133 -26.20 5.05 -18.49
CA ASN A 133 -25.46 6.31 -18.68
C ASN A 133 -26.07 7.52 -17.97
N ASP A 134 -27.32 7.42 -17.48
CA ASP A 134 -28.03 8.52 -16.84
C ASP A 134 -27.70 8.59 -15.34
N LEU A 135 -26.57 9.22 -15.04
CA LEU A 135 -26.15 9.49 -13.66
C LEU A 135 -26.93 10.66 -13.05
N PRO A 136 -27.17 10.62 -11.74
CA PRO A 136 -26.90 9.53 -10.81
C PRO A 136 -27.95 8.43 -10.84
N TYR A 137 -27.57 7.18 -10.53
CA TYR A 137 -28.49 6.04 -10.43
C TYR A 137 -28.07 5.10 -9.27
N THR A 138 -29.00 4.23 -8.85
CA THR A 138 -28.72 3.25 -7.79
C THR A 138 -28.67 1.84 -8.34
N MET A 139 -27.62 1.11 -7.99
CA MET A 139 -27.50 -0.33 -8.18
C MET A 139 -27.75 -1.02 -6.84
N GLU A 140 -28.79 -1.86 -6.79
CA GLU A 140 -29.05 -2.77 -5.67
C GLU A 140 -28.65 -4.17 -6.09
N TYR A 141 -27.86 -4.86 -5.27
CA TYR A 141 -27.52 -6.25 -5.50
C TYR A 141 -27.59 -7.06 -4.22
N ASP A 142 -27.91 -8.33 -4.37
CA ASP A 142 -27.82 -9.32 -3.32
C ASP A 142 -27.32 -10.66 -3.85
N TYR A 143 -26.67 -11.43 -2.96
CA TYR A 143 -26.17 -12.77 -3.24
C TYR A 143 -25.91 -13.55 -1.94
N GLU A 144 -25.79 -14.88 -2.10
CA GLU A 144 -25.46 -15.81 -1.03
C GLU A 144 -24.10 -16.48 -1.32
N ILE A 145 -23.27 -16.63 -0.28
CA ILE A 145 -22.06 -17.46 -0.34
C ILE A 145 -22.16 -18.58 0.70
N ARG A 146 -21.95 -19.81 0.25
CA ARG A 146 -21.81 -20.99 1.12
C ARG A 146 -20.36 -21.38 1.19
N CYS A 147 -19.80 -21.40 2.40
CA CYS A 147 -18.39 -21.65 2.65
C CYS A 147 -18.21 -22.85 3.59
N LYS A 148 -17.27 -23.72 3.26
CA LYS A 148 -16.87 -24.86 4.10
C LYS A 148 -15.81 -24.50 5.14
N ASN A 149 -15.15 -23.36 4.96
CA ASN A 149 -14.12 -22.85 5.84
C ASN A 149 -14.72 -21.86 6.84
N THR A 150 -14.41 -22.02 8.12
CA THR A 150 -14.91 -21.16 9.20
C THR A 150 -13.81 -20.38 9.93
N LEU A 151 -12.54 -20.50 9.51
CA LEU A 151 -11.42 -19.71 10.04
C LEU A 151 -11.60 -18.22 9.73
N LEU A 152 -12.06 -17.89 8.51
CA LEU A 152 -12.20 -16.53 8.01
C LEU A 152 -13.67 -16.11 8.05
N ILE A 153 -14.14 -15.62 9.20
CA ILE A 153 -15.45 -14.99 9.32
C ILE A 153 -15.34 -13.56 8.79
N PRO A 154 -16.21 -13.11 7.85
CA PRO A 154 -16.19 -11.73 7.38
C PRO A 154 -16.25 -10.73 8.53
N SER A 155 -15.35 -9.76 8.54
CA SER A 155 -15.39 -8.63 9.48
C SER A 155 -16.46 -7.61 9.05
N PHE A 156 -16.96 -6.82 9.99
CA PHE A 156 -17.82 -5.69 9.67
C PHE A 156 -16.97 -4.46 9.38
N ILE A 157 -16.92 -4.04 8.13
CA ILE A 157 -16.22 -2.85 7.65
C ILE A 157 -17.24 -2.03 6.86
N PRO A 158 -17.88 -1.03 7.47
CA PRO A 158 -18.98 -0.29 6.82
C PRO A 158 -18.55 0.52 5.61
N VAL A 159 -17.31 1.02 5.58
CA VAL A 159 -16.71 1.79 4.48
C VAL A 159 -15.35 1.19 4.17
N GLU A 160 -15.18 0.65 2.97
CA GLU A 160 -13.95 -0.01 2.55
C GLU A 160 -13.06 0.87 1.67
N GLU A 161 -13.65 1.84 0.96
CA GLU A 161 -12.95 2.60 -0.08
C GLU A 161 -13.12 4.12 0.09
N PRO A 162 -12.11 4.92 -0.28
CA PRO A 162 -12.22 6.38 -0.31
C PRO A 162 -13.26 6.84 -1.34
N GLY A 163 -13.83 8.02 -1.13
CA GLY A 163 -14.89 8.55 -2.00
C GLY A 163 -16.26 7.87 -1.82
N LEU A 164 -16.37 6.94 -0.87
CA LEU A 164 -17.60 6.23 -0.54
C LEU A 164 -18.17 6.75 0.78
N SER A 165 -19.44 7.13 0.81
CA SER A 165 -20.17 7.46 2.02
C SER A 165 -21.24 6.42 2.33
N VAL A 166 -21.72 6.35 3.57
CA VAL A 166 -22.68 5.32 4.01
C VAL A 166 -23.86 5.94 4.74
N GLU A 167 -25.06 5.73 4.22
CA GLU A 167 -26.30 6.11 4.88
C GLU A 167 -26.63 5.12 6.01
N GLN A 168 -26.62 3.81 5.73
CA GLN A 168 -26.84 2.75 6.70
C GLN A 168 -26.01 1.50 6.37
N SER A 169 -25.38 0.92 7.38
CA SER A 169 -24.73 -0.38 7.27
C SER A 169 -25.03 -1.24 8.49
N ARG A 170 -25.29 -2.54 8.26
CA ARG A 170 -25.66 -3.51 9.30
C ARG A 170 -24.98 -4.85 9.07
N TYR A 171 -24.49 -5.43 10.15
CA TYR A 171 -23.92 -6.75 10.21
C TYR A 171 -24.74 -7.60 11.20
N GLU A 172 -25.20 -8.75 10.78
CA GLU A 172 -25.98 -9.70 11.58
C GLU A 172 -25.23 -11.04 11.63
N LEU A 173 -24.81 -11.44 12.81
CA LEU A 173 -24.12 -12.71 13.04
C LEU A 173 -25.03 -13.66 13.82
N THR A 174 -25.25 -14.84 13.28
CA THR A 174 -25.92 -15.95 13.92
C THR A 174 -24.96 -17.12 14.01
N ALA A 175 -24.80 -17.73 15.17
CA ALA A 175 -23.94 -18.90 15.35
C ALA A 175 -24.62 -19.92 16.24
N VAL A 176 -24.44 -21.23 15.98
CA VAL A 176 -24.81 -22.29 16.91
C VAL A 176 -24.05 -22.13 18.22
N LYS A 177 -24.63 -22.51 19.35
CA LYS A 177 -24.03 -22.29 20.68
C LYS A 177 -22.68 -22.98 20.87
N GLU A 178 -22.51 -24.10 20.22
CA GLU A 178 -21.29 -24.91 20.24
C GLU A 178 -20.13 -24.26 19.43
N PHE A 179 -20.41 -23.14 18.73
CA PHE A 179 -19.41 -22.41 17.95
C PHE A 179 -19.14 -21.02 18.57
N PRO A 180 -18.24 -20.92 19.56
CA PRO A 180 -17.92 -19.66 20.21
C PRO A 180 -17.13 -18.76 19.27
N ILE A 181 -17.49 -17.48 19.27
CA ILE A 181 -16.86 -16.43 18.48
C ILE A 181 -16.30 -15.34 19.37
N ARG A 182 -15.25 -14.69 18.90
CA ARG A 182 -14.66 -13.49 19.49
C ARG A 182 -14.82 -12.33 18.52
N TYR A 183 -14.96 -11.14 19.05
CA TYR A 183 -15.02 -9.93 18.24
C TYR A 183 -14.39 -8.75 18.98
N ARG A 184 -13.93 -7.78 18.22
CA ARG A 184 -13.38 -6.52 18.73
C ARG A 184 -13.69 -5.37 17.78
N ALA A 185 -14.28 -4.29 18.34
CA ALA A 185 -14.58 -3.08 17.60
C ALA A 185 -13.41 -2.08 17.70
N TYR A 186 -13.10 -1.42 16.58
CA TYR A 186 -12.11 -0.35 16.47
C TYR A 186 -12.79 0.85 15.82
N ASN A 187 -12.49 2.04 16.32
CA ASN A 187 -12.96 3.32 15.77
C ASN A 187 -14.48 3.37 15.49
N SER A 188 -15.28 2.56 16.20
CA SER A 188 -16.70 2.39 15.93
C SER A 188 -17.56 3.14 16.94
N THR A 189 -18.46 3.97 16.41
CA THR A 189 -19.57 4.59 17.16
C THR A 189 -20.89 3.86 16.90
N GLY A 190 -20.84 2.70 16.22
CA GLY A 190 -22.01 1.90 15.88
C GLY A 190 -22.71 1.29 17.11
N LYS A 191 -23.98 0.97 16.92
CA LYS A 191 -24.80 0.28 17.94
C LYS A 191 -24.61 -1.22 17.84
N ARG A 192 -24.55 -1.89 18.98
CA ARG A 192 -24.53 -3.35 19.09
C ARG A 192 -25.73 -3.82 19.88
N SER A 193 -26.29 -4.96 19.46
CA SER A 193 -27.29 -5.71 20.22
C SER A 193 -26.98 -7.20 20.19
N ASP A 194 -27.21 -7.87 21.31
CA ASP A 194 -27.00 -9.30 21.49
C ASP A 194 -28.28 -9.96 21.97
N SER A 195 -28.55 -11.17 21.48
CA SER A 195 -29.61 -12.02 21.97
C SER A 195 -29.22 -13.49 21.79
N ALA A 196 -29.94 -14.38 22.42
CA ALA A 196 -29.72 -15.81 22.29
C ALA A 196 -31.04 -16.58 22.55
N ASP A 197 -31.19 -17.72 21.88
CA ASP A 197 -32.20 -18.72 22.21
C ASP A 197 -31.55 -20.01 22.71
N ALA A 198 -32.29 -21.10 22.78
CA ALA A 198 -31.77 -22.38 23.26
C ALA A 198 -30.65 -22.96 22.39
N LYS A 199 -30.60 -22.63 21.09
CA LYS A 199 -29.73 -23.26 20.11
C LYS A 199 -28.70 -22.31 19.52
N ARG A 200 -28.95 -20.99 19.53
CA ARG A 200 -28.16 -20.00 18.78
C ARG A 200 -27.89 -18.75 19.57
N ASN A 201 -26.78 -18.12 19.21
CA ASN A 201 -26.41 -16.76 19.60
C ASN A 201 -26.61 -15.83 18.40
N TYR A 202 -27.06 -14.58 18.66
CA TYR A 202 -27.31 -13.54 17.69
C TYR A 202 -26.59 -12.28 18.11
N VAL A 203 -25.85 -11.68 17.20
CA VAL A 203 -25.17 -10.40 17.44
C VAL A 203 -25.40 -9.51 16.22
N THR A 204 -25.78 -8.26 16.45
CA THR A 204 -25.99 -7.28 15.40
C THR A 204 -25.14 -6.05 15.68
N TRP A 205 -24.45 -5.55 14.67
CA TRP A 205 -23.84 -4.22 14.65
C TRP A 205 -24.52 -3.38 13.59
N SER A 206 -24.76 -2.10 13.88
CA SER A 206 -25.30 -1.15 12.92
C SER A 206 -24.63 0.22 13.09
N ILE A 207 -24.39 0.88 11.98
CA ILE A 207 -23.83 2.23 11.92
C ILE A 207 -24.51 2.99 10.78
N SER A 208 -24.62 4.30 10.92
CA SER A 208 -25.28 5.16 9.92
C SER A 208 -24.58 6.50 9.81
N ASN A 209 -24.85 7.18 8.69
CA ASN A 209 -24.41 8.55 8.42
C ASN A 209 -22.88 8.72 8.50
N ILE A 210 -22.13 7.89 7.75
CA ILE A 210 -20.67 7.98 7.64
C ILE A 210 -20.35 8.81 6.39
N PRO A 211 -19.74 10.00 6.53
CA PRO A 211 -19.25 10.78 5.39
C PRO A 211 -18.17 10.04 4.63
N SER A 212 -17.99 10.36 3.35
CA SER A 212 -16.85 9.88 2.58
C SER A 212 -15.54 10.45 3.13
N PHE A 213 -14.49 9.67 2.98
CA PHE A 213 -13.13 10.10 3.26
C PHE A 213 -12.31 10.12 1.97
N SER A 214 -11.22 10.86 1.98
CA SER A 214 -10.21 10.86 0.91
C SER A 214 -8.89 10.38 1.49
N ILE A 215 -8.09 9.68 0.72
CA ILE A 215 -6.72 9.36 1.13
C ILE A 215 -5.83 10.53 0.73
N SER A 216 -5.15 11.12 1.69
CA SER A 216 -4.10 12.09 1.47
C SER A 216 -2.72 11.47 1.69
N ASN A 217 -1.69 12.12 1.14
CA ASN A 217 -0.31 11.62 1.24
C ASN A 217 0.22 11.50 2.67
N TYR A 218 -0.43 12.17 3.61
CA TYR A 218 0.01 12.24 5.01
C TYR A 218 -1.10 11.85 6.00
N GLU A 219 -2.14 11.16 5.55
CA GLU A 219 -3.14 10.62 6.48
C GLU A 219 -2.63 9.40 7.25
N LEU A 220 -3.22 9.20 8.42
CA LEU A 220 -3.07 7.93 9.12
C LEU A 220 -3.58 6.80 8.22
N PRO A 221 -2.93 5.63 8.25
CA PRO A 221 -3.45 4.47 7.54
C PRO A 221 -4.92 4.21 7.93
N GLU A 222 -5.75 3.85 6.97
CA GLU A 222 -7.20 3.61 7.12
C GLU A 222 -7.53 2.73 8.33
N GLU A 223 -6.66 1.82 8.64
CA GLU A 223 -6.76 0.91 9.77
C GLU A 223 -6.90 1.62 11.13
N TYR A 224 -6.34 2.82 11.26
CA TYR A 224 -6.39 3.61 12.50
C TYR A 224 -7.57 4.57 12.56
N ILE A 225 -8.27 4.81 11.45
CA ILE A 225 -9.35 5.79 11.38
C ILE A 225 -10.71 5.19 11.03
N GLN A 226 -10.75 4.08 10.27
CA GLN A 226 -12.01 3.50 9.83
C GLN A 226 -12.71 2.70 10.94
N PRO A 227 -14.06 2.84 11.07
CA PRO A 227 -14.85 1.99 11.95
C PRO A 227 -14.85 0.55 11.44
N LYS A 228 -14.50 -0.41 12.29
CA LYS A 228 -14.54 -1.83 11.96
C LYS A 228 -14.79 -2.72 13.18
N VAL A 229 -15.37 -3.89 12.94
CA VAL A 229 -15.45 -4.97 13.94
C VAL A 229 -14.74 -6.18 13.36
N ARG A 230 -13.62 -6.57 13.97
CA ARG A 230 -12.95 -7.84 13.66
C ARG A 230 -13.71 -8.97 14.35
N ILE A 231 -13.86 -10.09 13.65
CA ILE A 231 -14.56 -11.27 14.12
C ILE A 231 -13.67 -12.47 13.85
N ALA A 232 -13.56 -13.37 14.82
CA ALA A 232 -12.78 -14.60 14.68
C ALA A 232 -13.44 -15.73 15.48
N PRO A 233 -13.34 -16.98 15.00
CA PRO A 233 -13.77 -18.16 15.75
C PRO A 233 -12.81 -18.45 16.90
N VAL A 234 -13.25 -19.24 17.88
CA VAL A 234 -12.37 -19.91 18.84
C VAL A 234 -11.87 -21.23 18.26
N SER A 235 -12.77 -22.03 17.69
CA SER A 235 -12.47 -23.26 16.95
C SER A 235 -12.97 -23.16 15.51
N PHE A 236 -12.31 -23.83 14.58
CA PHE A 236 -12.60 -23.70 13.16
C PHE A 236 -12.18 -24.92 12.35
N VAL A 237 -12.66 -24.98 11.13
CA VAL A 237 -12.12 -25.84 10.06
C VAL A 237 -11.64 -24.94 8.91
N TYR A 238 -10.45 -25.21 8.39
CA TYR A 238 -9.91 -24.59 7.18
C TYR A 238 -9.30 -25.65 6.27
N GLU A 239 -9.84 -25.82 5.07
CA GLU A 239 -9.43 -26.82 4.08
C GLU A 239 -9.30 -28.26 4.68
N GLY A 240 -10.24 -28.61 5.57
CA GLY A 240 -10.26 -29.89 6.28
C GLY A 240 -9.38 -29.98 7.54
N TYR A 241 -8.54 -28.97 7.80
CA TYR A 241 -7.74 -28.91 9.03
C TYR A 241 -8.52 -28.25 10.15
N LYS A 242 -8.64 -28.96 11.28
CA LYS A 242 -9.23 -28.39 12.50
C LYS A 242 -8.21 -27.56 13.27
N GLY A 243 -8.67 -26.51 13.92
CA GLY A 243 -7.85 -25.69 14.78
C GLY A 243 -8.65 -24.95 15.82
N ASN A 244 -7.96 -24.53 16.86
CA ASN A 244 -8.47 -23.62 17.86
C ASN A 244 -7.34 -22.71 18.35
N PHE A 245 -7.62 -21.44 18.56
CA PHE A 245 -6.72 -20.50 19.22
C PHE A 245 -7.48 -19.25 19.67
N THR A 246 -7.03 -18.69 20.79
CA THR A 246 -7.52 -17.43 21.36
C THR A 246 -6.37 -16.47 21.66
N THR A 247 -5.14 -16.98 21.66
CA THR A 247 -3.89 -16.24 21.89
C THR A 247 -2.94 -16.38 20.71
N TRP A 248 -2.00 -15.46 20.58
CA TRP A 248 -0.94 -15.55 19.56
C TRP A 248 -0.04 -16.77 19.80
N GLN A 249 0.13 -17.15 21.04
CA GLN A 249 0.88 -18.37 21.41
C GLN A 249 0.24 -19.62 20.80
N GLU A 250 -1.08 -19.81 21.01
CA GLU A 250 -1.83 -20.93 20.44
C GLU A 250 -1.87 -20.87 18.91
N TYR A 251 -2.01 -19.67 18.34
CA TYR A 251 -1.94 -19.46 16.89
C TYR A 251 -0.62 -19.97 16.32
N GLY A 252 0.52 -19.59 16.95
CA GLY A 252 1.85 -20.02 16.51
C GLY A 252 2.03 -21.54 16.58
N VAL A 253 1.56 -22.17 17.66
CA VAL A 253 1.56 -23.64 17.79
C VAL A 253 0.76 -24.29 16.69
N TRP A 254 -0.45 -23.78 16.40
CA TRP A 254 -1.31 -24.30 15.32
C TRP A 254 -0.64 -24.14 13.95
N THR A 255 -0.09 -22.96 13.65
CA THR A 255 0.63 -22.66 12.40
C THR A 255 1.80 -23.62 12.23
N TYR A 256 2.66 -23.74 13.24
CA TYR A 256 3.82 -24.63 13.16
C TYR A 256 3.39 -26.08 12.91
N LYS A 257 2.51 -26.62 13.75
CA LYS A 257 2.10 -28.03 13.72
C LYS A 257 1.36 -28.44 12.45
N ASN A 258 0.50 -27.57 11.92
CA ASN A 258 -0.36 -27.93 10.78
C ASN A 258 0.18 -27.44 9.42
N LEU A 259 1.02 -26.39 9.42
CA LEU A 259 1.47 -25.78 8.18
C LEU A 259 2.98 -25.96 7.92
N LEU A 260 3.82 -26.00 8.96
CA LEU A 260 5.29 -25.96 8.81
C LEU A 260 5.98 -27.28 9.15
N GLU A 261 5.49 -28.03 10.13
CA GLU A 261 6.14 -29.23 10.63
C GLU A 261 6.42 -30.25 9.53
N GLY A 262 7.68 -30.71 9.43
CA GLY A 262 8.10 -31.68 8.43
C GLY A 262 8.26 -31.17 7.01
N ARG A 263 8.05 -29.85 6.77
CA ARG A 263 8.19 -29.27 5.44
C ARG A 263 9.58 -28.67 5.15
N ASP A 264 10.47 -28.70 6.13
CA ASP A 264 11.84 -28.19 6.09
C ASP A 264 12.92 -29.25 5.75
N LYS A 265 12.52 -30.41 5.23
CA LYS A 265 13.45 -31.45 4.80
C LYS A 265 14.12 -31.08 3.48
N LEU A 266 15.45 -31.15 3.45
CA LEU A 266 16.27 -30.90 2.25
C LEU A 266 16.81 -32.22 1.69
N PRO A 267 17.11 -32.28 0.38
CA PRO A 267 17.98 -33.29 -0.17
C PRO A 267 19.36 -33.24 0.50
N GLU A 268 19.99 -34.39 0.76
CA GLU A 268 21.29 -34.50 1.42
C GLU A 268 22.40 -33.74 0.67
N GLU A 269 22.35 -33.80 -0.66
CA GLU A 269 23.26 -33.06 -1.54
C GLU A 269 23.19 -31.54 -1.32
N THR A 270 21.98 -31.00 -1.20
CA THR A 270 21.78 -29.56 -0.96
C THR A 270 22.23 -29.16 0.44
N ALA A 271 21.95 -29.96 1.46
CA ALA A 271 22.45 -29.71 2.82
C ALA A 271 23.98 -29.70 2.86
N THR A 272 24.62 -30.69 2.23
CA THR A 272 26.10 -30.79 2.11
C THR A 272 26.67 -29.59 1.34
N LEU A 273 26.01 -29.15 0.27
CA LEU A 273 26.41 -27.97 -0.48
C LEU A 273 26.40 -26.70 0.41
N MET A 274 25.39 -26.51 1.24
CA MET A 274 25.32 -25.35 2.15
C MET A 274 26.44 -25.37 3.17
N GLN A 275 26.76 -26.53 3.75
CA GLN A 275 27.89 -26.71 4.66
C GLN A 275 29.20 -26.35 3.97
N LYS A 276 29.42 -26.84 2.73
CA LYS A 276 30.61 -26.53 1.94
C LYS A 276 30.76 -25.04 1.63
N LEU A 277 29.69 -24.41 1.18
CA LEU A 277 29.68 -22.97 0.83
C LEU A 277 29.99 -22.07 2.04
N THR A 278 29.64 -22.51 3.24
CA THR A 278 29.80 -21.73 4.48
C THR A 278 30.96 -22.17 5.35
N ALA A 279 31.73 -23.22 4.97
CA ALA A 279 32.78 -23.85 5.79
C ALA A 279 33.89 -22.88 6.18
N GLN A 280 34.29 -21.98 5.29
CA GLN A 280 35.40 -21.03 5.51
C GLN A 280 34.94 -19.70 6.11
N VAL A 281 33.67 -19.58 6.48
CA VAL A 281 33.07 -18.34 6.98
C VAL A 281 32.72 -18.49 8.45
N ASN A 282 33.27 -17.65 9.31
CA ASN A 282 32.99 -17.68 10.75
C ASN A 282 31.77 -16.81 11.12
N SER A 283 31.56 -15.70 10.41
CA SER A 283 30.47 -14.78 10.70
C SER A 283 29.11 -15.39 10.34
N LYS A 284 28.20 -15.43 11.31
CA LYS A 284 26.81 -15.83 11.11
C LYS A 284 26.15 -14.98 10.02
N GLU A 285 26.37 -13.66 10.07
CA GLU A 285 25.84 -12.72 9.10
C GLU A 285 26.28 -13.05 7.67
N GLU A 286 27.58 -13.33 7.47
CA GLU A 286 28.10 -13.67 6.14
C GLU A 286 27.58 -15.03 5.65
N LYS A 287 27.44 -16.03 6.53
CA LYS A 287 26.80 -17.30 6.17
C LYS A 287 25.35 -17.09 5.67
N VAL A 288 24.58 -16.24 6.35
CA VAL A 288 23.21 -15.90 5.94
C VAL A 288 23.20 -15.24 4.56
N LYS A 289 24.13 -14.29 4.29
CA LYS A 289 24.24 -13.64 2.98
C LYS A 289 24.57 -14.64 1.87
N ILE A 290 25.47 -15.57 2.11
CA ILE A 290 25.84 -16.61 1.14
C ILE A 290 24.61 -17.46 0.79
N ILE A 291 23.89 -17.94 1.80
CA ILE A 291 22.70 -18.78 1.62
C ILE A 291 21.58 -17.99 0.93
N TYR A 292 21.33 -16.77 1.35
CA TYR A 292 20.32 -15.92 0.73
C TYR A 292 20.63 -15.65 -0.75
N ASN A 293 21.87 -15.34 -1.10
CA ASN A 293 22.32 -15.20 -2.48
C ASN A 293 22.18 -16.50 -3.29
N TYR A 294 22.38 -17.65 -2.66
CA TYR A 294 22.12 -18.94 -3.31
C TYR A 294 20.63 -19.10 -3.63
N VAL A 295 19.74 -18.78 -2.69
CA VAL A 295 18.28 -18.82 -2.91
C VAL A 295 17.88 -17.91 -4.07
N GLN A 296 18.35 -16.65 -4.08
CA GLN A 296 18.07 -15.69 -5.14
C GLN A 296 18.49 -16.17 -6.54
N LYS A 297 19.61 -16.90 -6.63
CA LYS A 297 20.11 -17.46 -7.92
C LYS A 297 19.41 -18.74 -8.31
N LYS A 298 19.04 -19.57 -7.35
CA LYS A 298 18.45 -20.90 -7.56
C LYS A 298 16.96 -20.81 -7.86
N THR A 299 16.26 -19.86 -7.25
CA THR A 299 14.80 -19.83 -7.25
C THR A 299 14.22 -18.57 -7.88
N ARG A 300 12.94 -18.64 -8.25
CA ARG A 300 12.14 -17.51 -8.69
C ARG A 300 10.81 -17.47 -7.93
N TYR A 301 10.27 -16.31 -7.72
CA TYR A 301 8.95 -16.15 -7.13
C TYR A 301 7.85 -16.57 -8.10
N VAL A 302 6.98 -17.47 -7.64
CA VAL A 302 5.78 -17.93 -8.36
C VAL A 302 4.68 -18.08 -7.31
N SER A 303 3.64 -17.26 -7.37
CA SER A 303 2.53 -17.37 -6.45
C SER A 303 1.68 -18.61 -6.72
N ILE A 304 1.39 -19.39 -5.66
CA ILE A 304 0.55 -20.59 -5.70
C ILE A 304 -0.50 -20.46 -4.59
N GLN A 305 -1.77 -20.27 -4.98
CA GLN A 305 -2.88 -20.04 -4.07
C GLN A 305 -3.98 -21.07 -4.33
N LYS A 306 -3.73 -22.35 -3.96
CA LYS A 306 -4.68 -23.46 -4.13
C LYS A 306 -5.02 -24.11 -2.79
N GLY A 307 -6.30 -24.04 -2.38
CA GLY A 307 -6.79 -24.65 -1.14
C GLY A 307 -5.88 -24.35 0.04
N ILE A 308 -5.47 -25.38 0.79
CA ILE A 308 -4.54 -25.22 1.93
C ILE A 308 -3.19 -24.57 1.55
N GLY A 309 -2.77 -24.64 0.28
CA GLY A 309 -1.57 -23.94 -0.23
C GLY A 309 -1.69 -22.41 -0.14
N GLY A 310 -2.87 -21.86 0.10
CA GLY A 310 -3.06 -20.46 0.49
C GLY A 310 -2.36 -20.12 1.81
N LEU A 311 -2.22 -21.08 2.73
CA LEU A 311 -1.55 -20.91 4.03
C LEU A 311 -0.29 -21.78 4.18
N ARG A 312 -0.28 -23.00 3.63
CA ARG A 312 0.79 -23.98 3.81
C ARG A 312 1.86 -23.86 2.72
N PRO A 313 3.16 -23.73 3.06
CA PRO A 313 4.23 -23.68 2.08
C PRO A 313 4.40 -25.01 1.34
N MET A 314 4.98 -24.97 0.15
CA MET A 314 5.62 -26.15 -0.48
C MET A 314 6.72 -26.69 0.43
N THR A 315 7.04 -27.98 0.32
CA THR A 315 8.19 -28.54 1.03
C THR A 315 9.49 -27.95 0.52
N ALA A 316 10.51 -27.89 1.37
CA ALA A 316 11.84 -27.44 0.96
C ALA A 316 12.43 -28.33 -0.16
N THR A 317 12.14 -29.63 -0.14
CA THR A 317 12.53 -30.56 -1.22
C THR A 317 11.88 -30.19 -2.55
N GLU A 318 10.58 -29.90 -2.57
CA GLU A 318 9.86 -29.49 -3.80
C GLU A 318 10.44 -28.18 -4.36
N VAL A 319 10.68 -27.17 -3.50
CA VAL A 319 11.28 -25.90 -3.94
C VAL A 319 12.69 -26.12 -4.49
N ASP A 320 13.50 -26.95 -3.83
CA ASP A 320 14.85 -27.28 -4.28
C ASP A 320 14.88 -27.91 -5.68
N GLN A 321 13.96 -28.84 -5.95
CA GLN A 321 13.83 -29.53 -7.23
C GLN A 321 13.24 -28.65 -8.35
N LEU A 322 12.22 -27.85 -8.03
CA LEU A 322 11.45 -27.09 -9.02
C LEU A 322 12.06 -25.71 -9.30
N GLY A 323 12.86 -25.15 -8.38
CA GLY A 323 13.46 -23.84 -8.51
C GLY A 323 12.46 -22.68 -8.46
N TYR A 324 11.30 -22.86 -7.83
CA TYR A 324 10.33 -21.78 -7.63
C TYR A 324 9.45 -22.00 -6.39
N GLY A 325 8.80 -20.94 -5.94
CA GLY A 325 7.82 -20.98 -4.87
C GLY A 325 7.24 -19.59 -4.59
N ASP A 326 6.18 -19.55 -3.79
CA ASP A 326 5.61 -18.31 -3.28
C ASP A 326 6.34 -17.82 -2.01
N CYS A 327 5.88 -16.73 -1.39
CA CYS A 327 6.50 -16.17 -0.19
C CYS A 327 6.66 -17.21 0.93
N LYS A 328 5.65 -18.06 1.13
CA LYS A 328 5.64 -19.12 2.13
C LYS A 328 6.70 -20.19 1.81
N ALA A 329 6.71 -20.64 0.57
CA ALA A 329 7.59 -21.70 0.09
C ALA A 329 9.06 -21.28 0.10
N LEU A 330 9.37 -20.07 -0.41
CA LEU A 330 10.73 -19.54 -0.45
C LEU A 330 11.27 -19.24 0.95
N SER A 331 10.43 -18.73 1.87
CA SER A 331 10.83 -18.53 3.26
C SER A 331 11.06 -19.84 3.99
N ASN A 332 10.21 -20.85 3.80
CA ASN A 332 10.40 -22.19 4.36
C ASN A 332 11.69 -22.86 3.82
N TYR A 333 11.94 -22.75 2.52
CA TYR A 333 13.16 -23.26 1.89
C TYR A 333 14.41 -22.58 2.43
N THR A 334 14.42 -21.25 2.52
CA THR A 334 15.53 -20.49 3.10
C THR A 334 15.76 -20.87 4.56
N MET A 335 14.69 -21.05 5.34
CA MET A 335 14.76 -21.53 6.73
C MET A 335 15.41 -22.91 6.80
N ALA A 336 15.05 -23.84 5.92
CA ALA A 336 15.63 -25.18 5.86
C ALA A 336 17.13 -25.15 5.53
N LEU A 337 17.55 -24.32 4.56
CA LEU A 337 18.95 -24.12 4.20
C LEU A 337 19.77 -23.54 5.37
N LEU A 338 19.24 -22.54 6.07
CA LEU A 338 19.89 -21.98 7.27
C LEU A 338 20.01 -23.00 8.40
N LYS A 339 18.97 -23.81 8.60
CA LYS A 339 18.96 -24.90 9.60
C LYS A 339 20.05 -25.94 9.31
N SER A 340 20.34 -26.27 8.03
CA SER A 340 21.39 -27.24 7.66
C SER A 340 22.80 -26.82 8.04
N VAL A 341 23.02 -25.54 8.35
CA VAL A 341 24.27 -24.96 8.85
C VAL A 341 24.14 -24.43 10.28
N ASN A 342 23.15 -24.90 11.04
CA ASN A 342 22.89 -24.57 12.45
C ASN A 342 22.60 -23.08 12.70
N ILE A 343 21.94 -22.38 11.73
CA ILE A 343 21.51 -21.01 11.91
C ILE A 343 20.00 -21.01 12.19
N PRO A 344 19.55 -20.65 13.40
CA PRO A 344 18.12 -20.52 13.71
C PRO A 344 17.51 -19.33 12.97
N SER A 345 16.30 -19.55 12.47
CA SER A 345 15.50 -18.52 11.81
C SER A 345 14.02 -18.77 12.04
N PHE A 346 13.18 -17.74 11.90
CA PHE A 346 11.77 -17.80 12.22
C PHE A 346 10.91 -17.41 11.02
N TYR A 347 9.96 -18.28 10.71
CA TYR A 347 8.90 -18.01 9.75
C TYR A 347 8.04 -16.85 10.27
N THR A 348 7.88 -15.80 9.49
CA THR A 348 7.32 -14.53 9.97
C THR A 348 6.18 -14.06 9.09
N GLU A 349 4.98 -14.04 9.66
CA GLU A 349 3.80 -13.49 9.00
C GLU A 349 3.76 -11.97 9.13
N ILE A 350 3.41 -11.28 8.04
CA ILE A 350 3.43 -9.82 7.97
C ILE A 350 2.40 -9.30 6.96
N TYR A 351 2.00 -8.06 7.08
CA TYR A 351 1.35 -7.37 5.96
C TYR A 351 2.41 -6.85 4.99
N GLY A 352 2.38 -7.33 3.74
CA GLY A 352 3.16 -6.81 2.64
C GLY A 352 2.32 -5.79 1.86
N ASP A 353 2.55 -4.49 2.11
CA ASP A 353 1.90 -3.39 1.43
C ASP A 353 2.70 -2.07 1.61
N ARG A 354 2.26 -1.02 0.94
CA ARG A 354 2.88 0.31 1.08
C ARG A 354 2.25 1.16 2.18
N SER A 355 1.11 0.76 2.72
CA SER A 355 0.41 1.53 3.76
C SER A 355 1.05 1.39 5.15
N GLY A 356 1.82 0.31 5.39
CA GLY A 356 2.46 0.06 6.67
C GLY A 356 1.51 -0.49 7.73
N ARG A 357 0.55 -1.30 7.32
CA ARG A 357 -0.43 -1.92 8.21
C ARG A 357 0.22 -2.81 9.27
N ASP A 358 -0.15 -2.60 10.53
CA ASP A 358 0.28 -3.40 11.67
C ASP A 358 -0.68 -4.59 11.94
N PHE A 359 -0.17 -5.65 12.55
CA PHE A 359 -1.01 -6.65 13.20
C PHE A 359 -1.81 -6.00 14.35
N ALA A 360 -3.10 -6.33 14.45
CA ALA A 360 -3.90 -6.01 15.62
C ALA A 360 -3.47 -6.95 16.77
N GLU A 361 -2.52 -6.50 17.57
CA GLU A 361 -1.84 -7.29 18.60
C GLU A 361 -2.80 -7.83 19.67
N ASP A 362 -3.85 -7.06 19.93
CA ASP A 362 -4.88 -7.34 20.93
C ASP A 362 -6.03 -8.24 20.44
N PHE A 363 -5.94 -8.75 19.18
CA PHE A 363 -6.95 -9.62 18.59
C PHE A 363 -6.33 -10.76 17.78
N PRO A 364 -5.88 -11.85 18.42
CA PRO A 364 -5.33 -13.02 17.74
C PRO A 364 -6.33 -13.59 16.72
N SER A 365 -5.96 -13.55 15.45
CA SER A 365 -6.75 -14.01 14.31
C SER A 365 -5.82 -14.18 13.10
N LEU A 366 -6.29 -14.81 12.03
CA LEU A 366 -5.53 -14.82 10.78
C LEU A 366 -5.43 -13.38 10.25
N GLN A 367 -4.21 -12.90 10.18
CA GLN A 367 -3.84 -11.57 9.70
C GLN A 367 -2.64 -11.69 8.78
N GLY A 368 -2.22 -10.59 8.16
CA GLY A 368 -1.13 -10.64 7.20
C GLY A 368 -1.52 -11.22 5.83
N ASN A 369 -0.70 -10.95 4.87
CA ASN A 369 -0.86 -11.42 3.48
C ASN A 369 0.49 -11.83 2.87
N HIS A 370 1.57 -11.80 3.67
CA HIS A 370 2.93 -12.03 3.21
C HIS A 370 3.76 -12.76 4.26
N ILE A 371 4.83 -13.43 3.79
CA ILE A 371 5.78 -14.14 4.65
C ILE A 371 7.19 -13.69 4.33
N ILE A 372 7.93 -13.37 5.39
CA ILE A 372 9.37 -13.11 5.39
C ILE A 372 10.08 -14.00 6.40
N LEU A 373 11.40 -13.92 6.47
CA LEU A 373 12.16 -14.68 7.43
C LEU A 373 12.95 -13.77 8.38
N ALA A 374 12.89 -14.07 9.68
CA ALA A 374 13.67 -13.39 10.70
C ALA A 374 14.85 -14.28 11.14
N VAL A 375 16.06 -13.75 11.06
CA VAL A 375 17.29 -14.43 11.51
C VAL A 375 17.91 -13.64 12.65
N PRO A 376 17.79 -14.09 13.92
CA PRO A 376 18.41 -13.41 15.05
C PRO A 376 19.93 -13.38 14.92
N LEU A 377 20.52 -12.21 15.07
CA LEU A 377 21.95 -11.98 15.24
C LEU A 377 22.23 -11.64 16.72
N GLU A 378 23.47 -11.41 17.08
CA GLU A 378 23.84 -11.12 18.48
C GLU A 378 23.19 -9.83 19.02
N LYS A 379 23.08 -8.79 18.19
CA LYS A 379 22.59 -7.47 18.61
C LYS A 379 21.36 -7.00 17.84
N ASP A 380 20.98 -7.70 16.76
CA ASP A 380 19.93 -7.28 15.84
C ASP A 380 19.24 -8.50 15.21
N THR A 381 18.24 -8.28 14.40
CA THR A 381 17.59 -9.30 13.57
C THR A 381 17.87 -8.99 12.11
N MET A 382 18.45 -9.94 11.38
CA MET A 382 18.53 -9.85 9.93
C MET A 382 17.21 -10.33 9.32
N TRP A 383 16.53 -9.46 8.63
CA TRP A 383 15.28 -9.74 7.93
C TRP A 383 15.56 -10.15 6.50
N LEU A 384 14.92 -11.21 6.03
CA LEU A 384 15.10 -11.71 4.67
C LEU A 384 13.75 -11.66 3.92
N GLU A 385 13.71 -10.84 2.87
CA GLU A 385 12.60 -10.78 1.91
C GLU A 385 12.84 -11.81 0.80
N CYS A 386 12.35 -13.04 1.04
CA CYS A 386 12.69 -14.18 0.17
C CYS A 386 12.06 -14.15 -1.22
N THR A 387 11.13 -13.23 -1.47
CA THR A 387 10.46 -13.09 -2.78
C THR A 387 11.17 -12.14 -3.75
N ASN A 388 12.14 -11.36 -3.24
CA ASN A 388 12.88 -10.38 -4.04
C ASN A 388 14.27 -10.91 -4.39
N ASP A 389 14.50 -11.16 -5.67
CA ASP A 389 15.76 -11.69 -6.21
C ASP A 389 16.87 -10.62 -6.34
N LYS A 390 16.58 -9.35 -6.09
CA LYS A 390 17.49 -8.21 -6.24
C LYS A 390 17.91 -7.58 -4.93
N SER A 391 17.07 -7.63 -3.92
CA SER A 391 17.35 -7.02 -2.61
C SER A 391 18.50 -7.73 -1.89
N PRO A 392 19.42 -6.98 -1.26
CA PRO A 392 20.45 -7.59 -0.42
C PRO A 392 19.87 -8.19 0.86
N ALA A 393 20.54 -9.16 1.44
CA ALA A 393 20.15 -9.73 2.73
C ALA A 393 20.10 -8.64 3.81
N GLY A 394 19.07 -8.64 4.62
CA GLY A 394 18.86 -7.65 5.70
C GLY A 394 18.17 -6.36 5.26
N TYR A 395 17.81 -6.22 3.99
CA TYR A 395 17.09 -5.07 3.47
C TYR A 395 15.65 -5.43 3.11
N LEU A 396 14.68 -4.70 3.69
CA LEU A 396 13.24 -4.95 3.50
C LEU A 396 12.56 -4.01 2.50
N GLY A 397 13.21 -2.89 2.15
CA GLY A 397 12.56 -1.84 1.36
C GLY A 397 11.39 -1.20 2.11
N THR A 398 10.41 -0.67 1.36
CA THR A 398 9.21 -0.02 1.92
C THR A 398 8.00 -0.95 1.96
N PHE A 399 8.14 -2.21 1.51
CA PHE A 399 7.04 -3.17 1.40
C PHE A 399 6.74 -3.89 2.72
N THR A 400 7.77 -4.16 3.54
CA THR A 400 7.67 -4.90 4.80
C THR A 400 8.42 -4.27 5.97
N ASP A 401 8.93 -3.03 5.82
CA ASP A 401 9.59 -2.28 6.89
C ASP A 401 8.60 -1.66 7.89
N ASN A 402 9.11 -1.28 9.04
CA ASN A 402 8.43 -0.50 10.08
C ASN A 402 6.99 -0.92 10.38
N ARG A 403 6.77 -2.22 10.64
CA ARG A 403 5.45 -2.74 11.02
C ARG A 403 5.54 -3.92 11.98
N LYS A 404 4.44 -4.19 12.67
CA LYS A 404 4.29 -5.38 13.51
C LYS A 404 4.17 -6.62 12.64
N ALA A 405 4.93 -7.64 12.98
CA ALA A 405 4.98 -8.94 12.31
C ALA A 405 4.94 -10.06 13.36
N LEU A 406 4.46 -11.23 12.98
CA LEU A 406 4.29 -12.38 13.87
C LEU A 406 5.34 -13.44 13.56
N LEU A 407 6.31 -13.62 14.45
CA LEU A 407 7.26 -14.75 14.40
C LEU A 407 6.57 -16.01 14.86
N CYS A 408 6.57 -17.07 14.04
CA CYS A 408 6.00 -18.38 14.35
C CYS A 408 7.10 -19.40 14.62
N TYR A 409 6.95 -20.20 15.67
CA TYR A 409 7.88 -21.26 16.07
C TYR A 409 7.13 -22.42 16.75
N ALA A 410 7.82 -23.54 16.97
CA ALA A 410 7.20 -24.81 17.40
C ALA A 410 6.32 -24.70 18.66
N ASN A 411 6.70 -23.86 19.61
CA ASN A 411 6.00 -23.70 20.88
C ASN A 411 5.28 -22.35 21.02
N GLY A 412 5.01 -21.63 19.91
CA GLY A 412 4.21 -20.42 19.94
C GLY A 412 4.50 -19.39 18.86
N ALA A 413 4.12 -18.14 19.14
CA ALA A 413 4.44 -17.01 18.31
C ALA A 413 4.69 -15.75 19.14
N LYS A 414 5.36 -14.76 18.54
CA LYS A 414 5.64 -13.46 19.15
C LYS A 414 5.51 -12.35 18.13
N ILE A 415 4.80 -11.29 18.51
CA ILE A 415 4.75 -10.06 17.71
C ILE A 415 6.02 -9.24 17.98
N VAL A 416 6.65 -8.80 16.90
CA VAL A 416 7.83 -7.95 16.88
C VAL A 416 7.67 -6.86 15.84
N ARG A 417 8.48 -5.80 15.90
CA ARG A 417 8.54 -4.79 14.85
C ARG A 417 9.68 -5.07 13.89
N THR A 418 9.42 -4.99 12.60
CA THR A 418 10.46 -5.10 11.57
C THR A 418 11.36 -3.85 11.55
N LYS A 419 12.44 -3.92 10.77
CA LYS A 419 13.43 -2.85 10.69
C LYS A 419 12.80 -1.51 10.34
N VAL A 420 13.21 -0.46 11.07
CA VAL A 420 12.83 0.93 10.81
C VAL A 420 14.01 1.62 10.13
N TYR A 421 13.73 2.29 9.01
CA TYR A 421 14.71 3.14 8.34
C TYR A 421 14.39 4.60 8.70
N HIS A 422 15.18 5.17 9.62
CA HIS A 422 15.06 6.56 10.03
C HIS A 422 15.64 7.50 8.97
N LYS A 423 15.34 8.79 9.08
CA LYS A 423 15.78 9.83 8.14
C LYS A 423 17.28 9.88 7.90
N GLU A 424 18.08 9.43 8.87
CA GLU A 424 19.55 9.32 8.78
C GLU A 424 20.02 8.17 7.88
N ALA A 425 19.17 7.16 7.65
CA ALA A 425 19.44 6.05 6.74
C ALA A 425 18.78 6.28 5.35
N ASN A 426 17.77 7.13 5.29
CA ASN A 426 17.02 7.43 4.08
C ASN A 426 17.62 8.68 3.41
N ILE A 427 18.71 8.48 2.67
CA ILE A 427 19.49 9.60 2.12
C ILE A 427 19.47 9.59 0.58
N LYS A 428 19.13 10.74 -0.01
CA LYS A 428 19.37 11.03 -1.44
C LYS A 428 20.32 12.21 -1.53
N ASN A 429 21.55 11.96 -2.01
CA ASN A 429 22.52 13.02 -2.29
C ASN A 429 22.62 13.25 -3.80
N THR A 430 22.68 14.52 -4.20
CA THR A 430 22.87 14.94 -5.60
C THR A 430 23.95 15.99 -5.64
N LEU A 431 25.04 15.70 -6.35
CA LEU A 431 26.13 16.66 -6.61
C LEU A 431 26.15 16.99 -8.09
N VAL A 432 26.03 18.27 -8.40
CA VAL A 432 25.99 18.81 -9.77
C VAL A 432 27.18 19.71 -9.99
N ASN A 433 28.11 19.27 -10.84
CA ASN A 433 29.25 20.08 -11.29
C ASN A 433 29.05 20.46 -12.76
N CYS A 434 28.90 21.71 -13.05
CA CYS A 434 28.59 22.15 -14.40
C CYS A 434 29.23 23.51 -14.75
N SER A 435 29.27 23.80 -16.04
CA SER A 435 29.75 25.07 -16.56
C SER A 435 28.79 25.69 -17.57
N LEU A 436 28.57 26.99 -17.44
CA LEU A 436 27.86 27.83 -18.39
C LEU A 436 28.84 28.40 -19.42
N ASP A 437 28.42 28.46 -20.68
CA ASP A 437 29.13 29.24 -21.70
C ASP A 437 28.50 30.63 -21.88
N THR A 438 29.09 31.45 -22.70
CA THR A 438 28.60 32.80 -23.00
C THR A 438 27.32 32.83 -23.84
N PHE A 439 26.90 31.69 -24.40
CA PHE A 439 25.66 31.49 -25.14
C PHE A 439 24.51 30.97 -24.27
N GLY A 440 24.76 30.78 -22.96
CA GLY A 440 23.77 30.27 -22.02
C GLY A 440 23.58 28.78 -22.08
N ASN A 441 24.48 28.03 -22.73
CA ASN A 441 24.44 26.57 -22.70
C ASN A 441 25.10 26.04 -21.42
N LEU A 442 24.60 24.91 -20.94
CA LEU A 442 25.10 24.24 -19.74
C LEU A 442 25.64 22.86 -20.08
N THR A 443 26.81 22.54 -19.57
CA THR A 443 27.39 21.18 -19.65
C THR A 443 27.85 20.75 -18.28
N GLY A 444 27.67 19.49 -17.93
CA GLY A 444 28.05 19.07 -16.59
C GLY A 444 27.92 17.57 -16.30
N LEU A 445 28.25 17.27 -15.05
CA LEU A 445 28.22 15.97 -14.45
C LEU A 445 27.29 16.03 -13.23
N VAL A 446 26.36 15.09 -13.16
CA VAL A 446 25.53 14.82 -11.97
C VAL A 446 25.99 13.49 -11.36
N ASN A 447 26.32 13.51 -10.07
CA ASN A 447 26.53 12.31 -9.27
C ASN A 447 25.38 12.21 -8.26
N ARG A 448 24.70 11.07 -8.23
CA ARG A 448 23.62 10.81 -7.25
C ARG A 448 23.92 9.56 -6.45
N THR A 449 23.56 9.57 -5.16
CA THR A 449 23.55 8.39 -4.31
C THR A 449 22.18 8.25 -3.66
N PHE A 450 21.71 7.00 -3.60
CA PHE A 450 20.39 6.65 -3.08
C PHE A 450 20.57 5.55 -2.01
N GLU A 451 20.18 5.83 -0.79
CA GLU A 451 20.28 4.93 0.36
C GLU A 451 18.92 4.79 1.06
N GLY A 452 18.75 3.77 1.88
CA GLY A 452 17.51 3.51 2.60
C GLY A 452 16.31 3.31 1.65
N ILE A 453 15.21 4.04 1.87
CA ILE A 453 14.02 3.94 1.01
C ILE A 453 14.29 4.34 -0.45
N PHE A 454 15.23 5.25 -0.69
CA PHE A 454 15.59 5.67 -2.05
C PHE A 454 16.34 4.59 -2.82
N PHE A 455 17.07 3.69 -2.13
CA PHE A 455 17.65 2.51 -2.75
C PHE A 455 16.56 1.64 -3.39
N ASN A 456 15.43 1.44 -2.70
CA ASN A 456 14.31 0.65 -3.21
C ASN A 456 13.68 1.24 -4.47
N GLU A 457 13.61 2.57 -4.56
CA GLU A 457 13.09 3.27 -5.75
C GLU A 457 13.96 3.01 -6.99
N GLN A 458 15.28 2.88 -6.80
CA GLN A 458 16.26 2.72 -7.87
C GLN A 458 16.62 1.26 -8.19
N LEU A 459 16.28 0.31 -7.32
CA LEU A 459 16.66 -1.10 -7.48
C LEU A 459 16.17 -1.73 -8.78
N GLY A 460 15.03 -1.26 -9.30
CA GLY A 460 14.46 -1.69 -10.57
C GLY A 460 15.14 -1.14 -11.82
N MET A 461 15.93 -0.06 -11.70
CA MET A 461 16.50 0.66 -12.84
C MET A 461 17.42 -0.21 -13.70
N GLU A 462 18.23 -1.08 -13.08
CA GLU A 462 19.17 -1.94 -13.83
C GLU A 462 18.46 -2.82 -14.87
N SER A 463 17.23 -3.26 -14.59
CA SER A 463 16.46 -4.18 -15.46
C SER A 463 15.64 -3.47 -16.54
N LEU A 464 15.58 -2.15 -16.55
CA LEU A 464 14.87 -1.38 -17.56
C LEU A 464 15.63 -1.38 -18.89
N SER A 465 14.90 -1.19 -19.99
CA SER A 465 15.51 -0.91 -21.30
C SER A 465 16.30 0.41 -21.25
N GLU A 466 17.32 0.54 -22.09
CA GLU A 466 18.15 1.75 -22.17
C GLU A 466 17.32 3.02 -22.45
N GLN A 467 16.27 2.89 -23.26
CA GLN A 467 15.34 3.99 -23.51
C GLN A 467 14.61 4.39 -22.22
N LYS A 468 14.08 3.42 -21.47
CA LYS A 468 13.32 3.70 -20.24
C LYS A 468 14.20 4.26 -19.13
N LYS A 469 15.45 3.80 -19.02
CA LYS A 469 16.45 4.39 -18.11
C LYS A 469 16.66 5.87 -18.41
N LYS A 470 16.88 6.21 -19.69
CA LYS A 470 17.06 7.60 -20.13
C LYS A 470 15.83 8.46 -19.87
N GLU A 471 14.63 7.94 -20.15
CA GLU A 471 13.37 8.65 -19.85
C GLU A 471 13.24 8.97 -18.35
N ASN A 472 13.52 8.00 -17.48
CA ASN A 472 13.46 8.19 -16.02
C ASN A 472 14.50 9.22 -15.55
N ILE A 473 15.75 9.14 -16.06
CA ILE A 473 16.80 10.11 -15.73
C ILE A 473 16.39 11.52 -16.18
N LEU A 474 15.86 11.67 -17.41
CA LEU A 474 15.42 12.94 -17.97
C LEU A 474 14.25 13.55 -17.20
N GLY A 475 13.36 12.72 -16.65
CA GLY A 475 12.23 13.18 -15.84
C GLY A 475 12.61 13.95 -14.58
N ASP A 476 13.85 13.78 -14.08
CA ASP A 476 14.36 14.50 -12.92
C ASP A 476 14.91 15.90 -13.27
N PHE A 477 15.21 16.15 -14.55
CA PHE A 477 15.72 17.45 -14.98
C PHE A 477 14.58 18.45 -15.18
N THR A 478 14.78 19.66 -14.66
CA THR A 478 13.81 20.77 -14.77
C THR A 478 14.17 21.74 -15.91
N CYS A 479 15.30 21.54 -16.57
CA CYS A 479 15.74 22.37 -17.68
C CYS A 479 15.14 21.97 -19.03
N ASN A 480 15.08 22.88 -19.96
CA ASN A 480 14.62 22.62 -21.31
C ASN A 480 15.62 21.72 -22.06
N GLN A 481 15.09 20.70 -22.75
CA GLN A 481 15.84 19.84 -23.67
C GLN A 481 17.20 19.33 -23.14
N PRO A 482 17.24 18.66 -21.96
CA PRO A 482 18.47 18.06 -21.49
C PRO A 482 18.85 16.89 -22.40
N LEU A 483 20.13 16.83 -22.82
CA LEU A 483 20.69 15.73 -23.58
C LEU A 483 21.63 14.92 -22.66
N ILE A 484 21.33 13.65 -22.45
CA ILE A 484 22.22 12.73 -21.76
C ILE A 484 23.31 12.28 -22.74
N VAL A 485 24.56 12.65 -22.45
CA VAL A 485 25.73 12.27 -23.25
C VAL A 485 26.21 10.87 -22.86
N TYR A 486 26.26 10.61 -21.55
CA TYR A 486 26.67 9.34 -20.97
C TYR A 486 26.03 9.18 -19.59
N TYR A 487 25.73 7.96 -19.19
CA TYR A 487 25.37 7.65 -17.80
C TYR A 487 25.88 6.27 -17.38
N SER A 488 26.05 6.09 -16.09
CA SER A 488 26.31 4.79 -15.47
C SER A 488 25.53 4.68 -14.17
N ILE A 489 25.08 3.44 -13.90
CA ILE A 489 24.37 3.07 -12.66
C ILE A 489 25.15 1.93 -12.04
N ASN A 490 25.50 2.06 -10.76
CA ASN A 490 26.20 1.06 -10.00
C ASN A 490 25.40 0.73 -8.73
N VAL A 491 25.10 -0.54 -8.51
CA VAL A 491 24.36 -1.03 -7.34
C VAL A 491 25.31 -1.74 -6.39
N SER A 492 25.49 -1.17 -5.20
CA SER A 492 26.24 -1.80 -4.11
C SER A 492 25.27 -2.48 -3.14
N LYS A 493 25.49 -3.77 -2.90
CA LYS A 493 24.72 -4.61 -1.96
C LYS A 493 25.46 -4.86 -0.64
N GLU A 494 26.36 -3.97 -0.27
CA GLU A 494 27.13 -4.04 0.98
C GLU A 494 26.25 -3.80 2.21
N LYS A 495 26.87 -3.60 3.38
CA LYS A 495 26.18 -3.40 4.67
C LYS A 495 25.17 -2.26 4.62
N ILE A 496 25.47 -1.18 3.89
CA ILE A 496 24.53 -0.10 3.55
C ILE A 496 24.31 -0.17 2.04
N PRO A 497 23.20 -0.78 1.60
CA PRO A 497 22.94 -0.88 0.17
C PRO A 497 22.68 0.50 -0.42
N ARG A 498 23.29 0.75 -1.60
CA ARG A 498 23.14 2.04 -2.29
C ARG A 498 23.18 1.89 -3.79
N VAL A 499 22.51 2.81 -4.47
CA VAL A 499 22.66 3.03 -5.90
C VAL A 499 23.45 4.29 -6.11
N GLU A 500 24.44 4.23 -6.99
CA GLU A 500 25.24 5.37 -7.43
C GLU A 500 24.98 5.62 -8.92
N GLU A 501 24.64 6.84 -9.28
CA GLU A 501 24.44 7.25 -10.66
C GLU A 501 25.41 8.36 -11.03
N LYS A 502 26.00 8.25 -12.23
CA LYS A 502 26.80 9.31 -12.85
C LYS A 502 26.19 9.66 -14.20
N ILE A 503 25.90 10.93 -14.44
CA ILE A 503 25.19 11.40 -15.63
C ILE A 503 25.93 12.59 -16.20
N ASN A 504 26.53 12.45 -17.40
CA ASN A 504 27.04 13.55 -18.18
C ASN A 504 25.93 14.11 -19.08
N PHE A 505 25.68 15.39 -18.98
CA PHE A 505 24.58 16.03 -19.69
C PHE A 505 24.99 17.33 -20.38
N LYS A 506 24.18 17.77 -21.35
CA LYS A 506 24.22 19.08 -22.00
C LYS A 506 22.80 19.63 -22.07
N SER A 507 22.66 20.95 -21.94
CA SER A 507 21.41 21.66 -22.14
C SER A 507 21.67 22.92 -22.90
N THR A 508 21.04 23.08 -24.05
CA THR A 508 21.16 24.33 -24.85
C THR A 508 20.19 25.37 -24.30
N SER A 509 20.61 26.65 -24.35
CA SER A 509 19.77 27.76 -23.89
C SER A 509 19.22 27.58 -22.46
N PHE A 510 20.02 26.99 -21.56
CA PHE A 510 19.66 26.82 -20.15
C PHE A 510 19.50 28.18 -19.45
N ALA A 511 20.44 29.10 -19.68
CA ALA A 511 20.35 30.47 -19.22
C ALA A 511 19.73 31.37 -20.29
N GLY A 512 18.81 32.22 -19.88
CA GLY A 512 18.23 33.25 -20.74
C GLY A 512 19.20 34.42 -20.89
N LEU A 513 19.45 34.85 -22.13
CA LEU A 513 20.30 36.03 -22.42
C LEU A 513 19.43 37.23 -22.78
N LYS A 514 19.69 38.39 -22.14
CA LYS A 514 19.02 39.66 -22.44
C LYS A 514 20.01 40.80 -22.35
N LYS A 515 20.48 41.30 -23.51
CA LYS A 515 21.56 42.30 -23.58
C LYS A 515 22.81 41.81 -22.82
N ASP A 516 23.21 42.53 -21.80
CA ASP A 516 24.37 42.21 -20.96
C ASP A 516 24.02 41.34 -19.73
N LEU A 517 22.80 40.83 -19.65
CA LEU A 517 22.35 39.99 -18.58
C LEU A 517 22.27 38.50 -18.99
N MET A 518 22.70 37.63 -18.10
CA MET A 518 22.48 36.20 -18.17
C MET A 518 21.60 35.77 -16.98
N ILE A 519 20.42 35.22 -17.25
CA ILE A 519 19.44 34.80 -16.25
C ILE A 519 19.50 33.27 -16.11
N VAL A 520 19.99 32.80 -14.99
CA VAL A 520 20.26 31.37 -14.71
C VAL A 520 19.22 30.83 -13.77
N PRO A 521 18.36 29.86 -14.18
CA PRO A 521 17.54 29.13 -13.24
C PRO A 521 18.41 28.32 -12.27
N LEU A 522 18.13 28.40 -10.97
CA LEU A 522 18.97 27.72 -9.98
C LEU A 522 18.71 26.21 -9.95
N SER A 523 17.46 25.80 -10.09
CA SER A 523 17.07 24.41 -10.02
C SER A 523 17.24 23.72 -11.37
N LEU A 524 18.31 22.96 -11.54
CA LEU A 524 18.54 22.08 -12.70
C LEU A 524 17.94 20.69 -12.46
N ILE A 525 18.16 20.16 -11.27
CA ILE A 525 17.53 18.95 -10.74
C ILE A 525 16.89 19.37 -9.44
N GLY A 526 15.54 19.40 -9.42
CA GLY A 526 14.79 19.89 -8.27
C GLY A 526 14.66 18.84 -7.18
N PRO A 527 14.79 19.23 -5.91
CA PRO A 527 14.34 18.37 -4.81
C PRO A 527 12.82 18.20 -4.91
N THR A 528 12.35 17.01 -4.58
CA THR A 528 10.93 16.67 -4.61
C THR A 528 10.46 16.21 -3.24
N MET A 529 9.25 16.56 -2.87
CA MET A 529 8.48 15.94 -1.81
C MET A 529 7.02 15.87 -2.25
N GLU A 530 6.27 14.94 -1.68
CA GLU A 530 4.85 14.85 -1.94
C GLU A 530 4.16 16.13 -1.46
N ALA A 531 3.26 16.65 -2.29
CA ALA A 531 2.52 17.84 -1.94
C ALA A 531 1.55 17.52 -0.79
N PRO A 532 1.56 18.30 0.31
CA PRO A 532 0.51 18.20 1.30
C PRO A 532 -0.81 18.71 0.69
N ASP A 533 -1.92 18.09 1.07
CA ASP A 533 -3.23 18.57 0.65
C ASP A 533 -3.50 19.98 1.20
N ASN A 534 -4.18 20.80 0.39
CA ASN A 534 -4.55 22.14 0.81
C ASN A 534 -5.67 22.17 1.86
N VAL A 535 -6.33 21.05 2.09
CA VAL A 535 -7.42 20.92 3.06
C VAL A 535 -6.86 20.28 4.33
N VAL A 536 -6.48 21.13 5.28
CA VAL A 536 -6.14 20.69 6.62
C VAL A 536 -7.42 20.22 7.30
N LYS A 537 -7.51 18.95 7.67
CA LYS A 537 -8.46 18.53 8.70
C LYS A 537 -7.95 19.10 10.01
N GLU A 538 -8.56 20.16 10.50
CA GLU A 538 -8.10 20.90 11.68
C GLU A 538 -8.05 20.06 12.97
N THR A 539 -8.64 18.87 12.96
CA THR A 539 -8.83 18.01 14.13
C THR A 539 -8.03 16.72 14.12
N ASP A 540 -7.66 16.22 12.93
CA ASP A 540 -7.10 14.87 12.82
C ASP A 540 -5.57 14.89 12.75
N PRO A 541 -4.87 14.02 13.50
CA PRO A 541 -3.42 13.89 13.41
C PRO A 541 -3.04 13.39 12.00
N PHE A 542 -1.82 13.73 11.56
CA PHE A 542 -1.27 13.25 10.30
C PHE A 542 -0.01 12.41 10.51
N TYR A 543 0.38 11.65 9.50
CA TYR A 543 1.44 10.66 9.59
C TYR A 543 2.47 10.81 8.48
N ILE A 544 3.72 10.99 8.86
CA ILE A 544 4.87 10.89 7.97
C ILE A 544 5.51 9.53 8.23
N ARG A 545 5.25 8.57 7.33
CA ARG A 545 5.68 7.19 7.52
C ARG A 545 7.19 7.03 7.51
N HIS A 546 7.86 7.68 6.56
CA HIS A 546 9.30 7.63 6.42
C HIS A 546 9.89 9.04 6.46
N GLY A 547 10.72 9.30 7.46
CA GLY A 547 11.60 10.44 7.43
C GLY A 547 12.71 10.24 6.41
N PHE A 548 13.24 11.33 5.87
CA PHE A 548 14.32 11.29 4.90
C PHE A 548 15.16 12.55 4.89
N THR A 549 16.34 12.47 4.29
CA THR A 549 17.23 13.60 4.02
C THR A 549 17.58 13.64 2.53
N LYS A 550 17.23 14.74 1.86
CA LYS A 550 17.63 15.04 0.48
C LYS A 550 18.61 16.20 0.48
N LYS A 551 19.79 15.98 -0.08
CA LYS A 551 20.83 17.02 -0.23
C LYS A 551 21.13 17.24 -1.71
N ILE A 552 21.24 18.50 -2.11
CA ILE A 552 21.64 18.86 -3.46
C ILE A 552 22.71 19.95 -3.33
N SER A 553 23.86 19.70 -3.93
CA SER A 553 24.94 20.68 -4.04
C SER A 553 25.22 20.99 -5.51
N TYR A 554 25.16 22.27 -5.85
CA TYR A 554 25.54 22.78 -7.18
C TYR A 554 26.89 23.48 -7.10
N GLU A 555 27.73 23.21 -8.06
CA GLU A 555 28.91 23.95 -8.38
C GLU A 555 28.84 24.35 -9.86
N ILE A 556 28.57 25.63 -10.11
CA ILE A 556 28.37 26.18 -11.46
C ILE A 556 29.49 27.14 -11.81
N LEU A 557 30.34 26.77 -12.78
CA LEU A 557 31.31 27.68 -13.35
C LEU A 557 30.61 28.65 -14.29
N VAL A 558 30.80 29.93 -14.04
CA VAL A 558 30.23 31.04 -14.82
C VAL A 558 31.33 31.63 -15.69
N PRO A 559 31.05 32.10 -16.93
CA PRO A 559 32.05 32.73 -17.79
C PRO A 559 32.72 33.92 -17.09
N LYS A 560 34.06 34.07 -17.23
CA LYS A 560 34.88 35.05 -16.52
C LYS A 560 34.45 36.51 -16.73
N ASN A 561 33.72 36.81 -17.80
CA ASN A 561 33.19 38.12 -18.12
C ASN A 561 31.79 38.40 -17.52
N TYR A 562 31.34 37.59 -16.58
CA TYR A 562 30.09 37.79 -15.88
C TYR A 562 30.31 37.80 -14.36
N THR A 563 29.59 38.67 -13.67
CA THR A 563 29.54 38.73 -12.20
C THR A 563 28.10 38.60 -11.70
N LEU A 564 27.88 37.99 -10.55
CA LEU A 564 26.56 37.85 -9.94
C LEU A 564 26.09 39.21 -9.41
N GLU A 565 24.89 39.63 -9.81
CA GLU A 565 24.31 40.91 -9.40
C GLU A 565 23.92 40.90 -7.92
N ASN A 566 23.15 39.87 -7.54
CA ASN A 566 22.70 39.69 -6.16
C ASN A 566 22.76 38.21 -5.77
N ILE A 567 23.36 37.93 -4.62
CA ILE A 567 23.36 36.60 -4.04
C ILE A 567 22.09 36.41 -3.17
N PRO A 568 21.33 35.33 -3.29
CA PRO A 568 20.17 35.09 -2.44
C PRO A 568 20.56 34.99 -0.96
N THR A 569 19.69 35.45 -0.09
CA THR A 569 19.88 35.29 1.35
C THR A 569 19.78 33.81 1.74
N PRO A 570 20.70 33.29 2.54
CA PRO A 570 20.58 31.94 3.09
C PRO A 570 19.28 31.76 3.87
N VAL A 571 18.69 30.58 3.75
CA VAL A 571 17.44 30.19 4.44
C VAL A 571 17.73 29.03 5.37
N SER A 572 17.23 29.12 6.62
CA SER A 572 17.23 28.02 7.57
C SER A 572 15.89 27.99 8.29
N THR A 573 15.05 27.04 7.94
CA THR A 573 13.72 26.80 8.54
C THR A 573 13.75 25.44 9.22
N ILE A 574 13.66 25.44 10.55
CA ILE A 574 13.65 24.21 11.38
C ILE A 574 12.28 24.13 12.05
N LEU A 575 11.55 23.06 11.78
CA LEU A 575 10.20 22.81 12.27
C LEU A 575 10.12 21.41 12.87
N LYS A 576 9.04 21.11 13.59
CA LYS A 576 8.85 19.76 14.16
C LYS A 576 8.74 18.67 13.10
N THR A 577 8.15 18.96 11.95
CA THR A 577 7.98 18.04 10.83
C THR A 577 9.22 17.87 9.96
N GLY A 578 10.21 18.77 10.09
CA GLY A 578 11.43 18.69 9.28
C GLY A 578 12.22 19.99 9.20
N MET A 579 13.09 20.09 8.21
CA MET A 579 14.00 21.23 8.02
C MET A 579 14.24 21.50 6.54
N ILE A 580 14.38 22.77 6.19
CA ILE A 580 14.97 23.24 4.93
C ILE A 580 16.13 24.19 5.24
N GLN A 581 17.27 23.95 4.61
CA GLN A 581 18.43 24.82 4.61
C GLN A 581 18.86 25.12 3.18
N GLN A 582 19.24 26.39 2.92
CA GLN A 582 19.72 26.87 1.65
C GLN A 582 20.90 27.81 1.89
N ASN A 583 22.05 27.49 1.30
CA ASN A 583 23.25 28.32 1.39
C ASN A 583 23.75 28.65 -0.01
N TYR A 584 24.27 29.87 -0.17
CA TYR A 584 24.74 30.38 -1.44
C TYR A 584 26.09 31.05 -1.28
N LYS A 585 27.00 30.80 -2.20
CA LYS A 585 28.31 31.48 -2.27
C LYS A 585 28.72 31.68 -3.72
N PHE A 586 29.20 32.89 -4.05
CA PHE A 586 29.80 33.17 -5.35
C PHE A 586 31.21 33.71 -5.12
N ALA A 587 32.20 33.02 -5.64
CA ALA A 587 33.61 33.41 -5.54
C ALA A 587 34.38 32.84 -6.74
N ASP A 588 35.34 33.58 -7.24
CA ASP A 588 36.27 33.17 -8.33
C ASP A 588 35.55 32.63 -9.59
N GLY A 589 34.41 33.24 -9.94
CA GLY A 589 33.59 32.83 -11.07
C GLY A 589 32.83 31.51 -10.87
N LYS A 590 32.75 31.03 -9.62
CA LYS A 590 32.06 29.80 -9.24
C LYS A 590 30.89 30.12 -8.32
N LEU A 591 29.70 29.70 -8.72
CA LEU A 591 28.51 29.68 -7.87
C LEU A 591 28.41 28.33 -7.16
N MET A 592 28.34 28.35 -5.84
CA MET A 592 28.08 27.19 -4.99
C MET A 592 26.73 27.38 -4.33
N VAL A 593 25.90 26.33 -4.36
CA VAL A 593 24.59 26.29 -3.72
C VAL A 593 24.40 24.96 -3.03
N ASP A 594 24.11 25.00 -1.75
CA ASP A 594 23.76 23.82 -0.95
C ASP A 594 22.31 23.92 -0.52
N PHE A 595 21.56 22.88 -0.84
CA PHE A 595 20.17 22.70 -0.43
C PHE A 595 20.01 21.42 0.39
N THR A 596 19.35 21.50 1.53
CA THR A 596 18.98 20.33 2.34
C THR A 596 17.50 20.40 2.68
N LEU A 597 16.78 19.33 2.37
CA LEU A 597 15.42 19.05 2.84
C LEU A 597 15.46 17.80 3.72
N MET A 598 14.93 17.90 4.93
CA MET A 598 14.77 16.78 5.86
C MET A 598 13.32 16.72 6.32
N LEU A 599 12.73 15.55 6.30
CA LEU A 599 11.46 15.24 6.96
C LEU A 599 11.69 14.29 8.14
N ASN A 600 10.96 14.52 9.22
CA ASN A 600 10.92 13.65 10.38
C ASN A 600 9.76 12.66 10.22
N GLU A 601 10.01 11.39 10.48
CA GLU A 601 8.93 10.38 10.58
C GLU A 601 8.16 10.52 11.91
N GLY A 602 6.90 10.10 11.90
CA GLY A 602 6.06 10.06 13.10
C GLY A 602 4.62 10.47 12.87
N VAL A 603 3.83 10.39 13.93
CA VAL A 603 2.47 10.92 14.00
C VAL A 603 2.53 12.31 14.62
N PHE A 604 1.96 13.28 13.93
CA PHE A 604 1.97 14.69 14.35
C PHE A 604 0.55 15.19 14.60
N PRO A 605 0.35 16.07 15.60
CA PRO A 605 -0.93 16.74 15.80
C PRO A 605 -1.37 17.56 14.59
N ALA A 606 -2.66 17.69 14.35
CA ALA A 606 -3.22 18.49 13.24
C ALA A 606 -2.65 19.92 13.19
N ALA A 607 -2.43 20.54 14.34
CA ALA A 607 -1.87 21.88 14.45
C ALA A 607 -0.48 22.05 13.81
N GLU A 608 0.28 20.96 13.65
CA GLU A 608 1.61 20.96 13.05
C GLU A 608 1.58 20.73 11.52
N TYR A 609 0.41 20.48 10.92
CA TYR A 609 0.27 20.31 9.47
C TYR A 609 0.69 21.58 8.69
N LYS A 610 0.47 22.75 9.28
CA LYS A 610 0.97 24.03 8.73
C LYS A 610 2.48 24.06 8.54
N ASP A 611 3.23 23.35 9.39
CA ASP A 611 4.70 23.25 9.30
C ASP A 611 5.09 22.47 8.04
N LEU A 612 4.38 21.37 7.74
CA LEU A 612 4.57 20.59 6.51
C LEU A 612 4.27 21.43 5.26
N ILE A 613 3.17 22.21 5.27
CA ILE A 613 2.84 23.15 4.20
C ILE A 613 3.94 24.19 4.03
N LEU A 614 4.51 24.70 5.11
CA LEU A 614 5.57 25.70 5.06
C LEU A 614 6.86 25.14 4.44
N LEU A 615 7.25 23.90 4.82
CA LEU A 615 8.38 23.20 4.20
C LEU A 615 8.15 23.04 2.68
N TYR A 616 6.95 22.60 2.29
CA TYR A 616 6.61 22.44 0.87
C TYR A 616 6.65 23.76 0.10
N LYS A 617 6.09 24.83 0.66
CA LYS A 617 6.16 26.17 0.05
C LYS A 617 7.60 26.68 -0.09
N SER A 618 8.45 26.45 0.90
CA SER A 618 9.86 26.83 0.86
C SER A 618 10.63 26.06 -0.22
N LEU A 619 10.31 24.77 -0.40
CA LEU A 619 10.82 23.95 -1.48
C LEU A 619 10.42 24.49 -2.87
N GLU A 620 9.13 24.83 -3.04
CA GLU A 620 8.62 25.37 -4.30
C GLU A 620 9.20 26.77 -4.61
N GLN A 621 9.48 27.58 -3.59
CA GLN A 621 10.19 28.83 -3.75
C GLN A 621 11.61 28.62 -4.25
N PHE A 622 12.35 27.67 -3.67
CA PHE A 622 13.71 27.33 -4.13
C PHE A 622 13.74 26.96 -5.61
N LYS A 623 12.79 26.14 -6.08
CA LYS A 623 12.70 25.74 -7.50
C LYS A 623 12.50 26.90 -8.47
N ARG A 624 11.99 28.05 -8.00
CA ARG A 624 11.69 29.23 -8.83
C ARG A 624 12.79 30.27 -8.82
N ILE A 625 13.85 30.09 -8.04
CA ILE A 625 14.96 31.05 -7.94
C ILE A 625 15.66 31.17 -9.30
N LYS A 626 15.85 32.40 -9.76
CA LYS A 626 16.66 32.75 -10.92
C LYS A 626 17.73 33.74 -10.49
N LEU A 627 18.95 33.48 -10.88
CA LEU A 627 20.10 34.34 -10.60
C LEU A 627 20.41 35.20 -11.82
N ILE A 628 20.76 36.46 -11.59
CA ILE A 628 21.09 37.44 -12.64
C ILE A 628 22.57 37.68 -12.58
N PHE A 629 23.23 37.41 -13.69
CA PHE A 629 24.64 37.73 -13.90
C PHE A 629 24.77 38.89 -14.91
N GLN A 630 25.54 39.90 -14.55
CA GLN A 630 25.83 41.06 -15.36
C GLN A 630 27.18 40.87 -16.08
N LYS A 631 27.20 41.14 -17.36
CA LYS A 631 28.44 41.13 -18.14
C LYS A 631 29.35 42.28 -17.70
N VAL A 632 30.59 41.96 -17.35
CA VAL A 632 31.59 42.95 -17.00
C VAL A 632 32.13 43.54 -18.30
N VAL A 633 31.80 44.81 -18.57
CA VAL A 633 32.44 45.55 -19.64
C VAL A 633 33.81 45.95 -19.11
N LYS A 634 34.90 45.39 -19.67
CA LYS A 634 36.24 45.99 -19.44
C LYS A 634 36.19 47.39 -19.97
N SER A 635 36.26 48.42 -19.10
CA SER A 635 36.61 49.78 -19.52
C SER A 635 37.95 49.68 -20.18
N GLY A 636 37.97 49.83 -21.51
CA GLY A 636 39.22 49.91 -22.28
C GLY A 636 40.03 51.09 -21.76
N ASN A 637 41.23 50.78 -21.32
CA ASN A 637 42.28 51.81 -21.25
C ASN A 637 42.80 52.08 -22.62
#